data_05c71e7d8759e3a279dd3fa3dc1574d7
#
_entry.id   05c71e7d8759e3a279dd3fa3dc1574d7
#
_cell.length_a   1.000
_cell.length_b   1.000
_cell.length_c   1.000
_cell.angle_alpha   90.00
_cell.angle_beta   90.00
_cell.angle_gamma   90.00
#
_symmetry.space_group_name_H-M   'P 1'
#
loop_
_entity.id
_entity.type
_entity.pdbx_description
1 polymer ?
#
loop_
_entity_poly.entity_id
_entity_poly.type
_entity_poly.pdbx_seq_one_letter_code
_entity_poly.pdbx_strand_id
1 'polypeptide(L)'
;GSRGIGLAIAKRAAKDGANVILAAKTAEPHPKLPGTIYTAADEIEAEGGQALPVICDIRDEDRVKEAVDQGVERFGGIDICVNNASAIQLTGTLQTDMKRFDLMHQINTRGTYLVSKMCLPHLLKSENPHILNLSPPLDMHPKWFGPHVAYTMAKFGMSLCVLGMAEEFKEQGVAVNALWPRTAIATAAIKNALGGEEVMHLS
;
A
#
# COMPACT_ATOMS: atom_id res chain seq x y z
N GLY A 1 5.98 2.76 0.89
CA GLY A 1 5.63 4.12 0.54
C GLY A 1 6.79 4.98 0.03
N SER A 2 8.03 4.45 -0.17
CA SER A 2 9.22 5.26 -0.51
C SER A 2 9.24 5.83 -1.95
N ARG A 3 8.21 5.58 -2.76
CA ARG A 3 8.14 6.04 -4.16
C ARG A 3 6.72 5.96 -4.74
N GLY A 4 6.53 6.48 -5.96
CA GLY A 4 5.29 6.36 -6.72
C GLY A 4 4.07 6.91 -6.00
N ILE A 5 2.94 6.20 -6.10
CA ILE A 5 1.65 6.62 -5.53
C ILE A 5 1.75 6.82 -4.01
N GLY A 6 2.41 5.89 -3.30
CA GLY A 6 2.54 5.98 -1.84
C GLY A 6 3.31 7.23 -1.39
N LEU A 7 4.39 7.60 -2.08
CA LEU A 7 5.13 8.83 -1.79
C LEU A 7 4.28 10.08 -2.12
N ALA A 8 3.56 10.07 -3.24
CA ALA A 8 2.68 11.18 -3.61
C ALA A 8 1.56 11.41 -2.58
N ILE A 9 0.95 10.33 -2.07
CA ILE A 9 -0.04 10.40 -0.97
C ILE A 9 0.60 10.99 0.28
N ALA A 10 1.78 10.50 0.67
CA ALA A 10 2.49 10.95 1.87
C ALA A 10 2.85 12.44 1.79
N LYS A 11 3.40 12.89 0.67
CA LYS A 11 3.71 14.32 0.44
C LYS A 11 2.46 15.19 0.49
N ARG A 12 1.36 14.73 -0.13
CA ARG A 12 0.10 15.49 -0.12
C ARG A 12 -0.47 15.61 1.30
N ALA A 13 -0.43 14.53 2.08
CA ALA A 13 -0.86 14.54 3.47
C ALA A 13 0.03 15.46 4.35
N ALA A 14 1.35 15.39 4.17
CA ALA A 14 2.31 16.25 4.87
C ALA A 14 2.07 17.74 4.62
N LYS A 15 1.71 18.10 3.37
CA LYS A 15 1.34 19.48 3.00
C LYS A 15 0.10 19.98 3.75
N ASP A 16 -0.78 19.08 4.17
CA ASP A 16 -1.94 19.38 5.02
C ASP A 16 -1.62 19.28 6.52
N GLY A 17 -0.35 19.10 6.87
CA GLY A 17 0.13 19.06 8.26
C GLY A 17 0.17 17.68 8.91
N ALA A 18 -0.01 16.60 8.15
CA ALA A 18 0.03 15.24 8.71
C ALA A 18 1.46 14.82 9.09
N ASN A 19 1.57 14.07 10.19
CA ASN A 19 2.75 13.28 10.51
C ASN A 19 2.69 11.94 9.78
N VAL A 20 3.79 11.49 9.18
CA VAL A 20 3.81 10.32 8.32
C VAL A 20 4.75 9.25 8.86
N ILE A 21 4.22 8.06 9.12
CA ILE A 21 5.02 6.85 9.36
C ILE A 21 5.25 6.21 7.98
N LEU A 22 6.49 6.18 7.53
CA LEU A 22 6.87 5.67 6.22
C LEU A 22 7.46 4.27 6.34
N ALA A 23 6.62 3.24 6.22
CA ALA A 23 7.05 1.85 6.27
C ALA A 23 7.41 1.33 4.87
N ALA A 24 8.66 0.90 4.66
CA ALA A 24 9.13 0.28 3.43
C ALA A 24 10.45 -0.48 3.64
N LYS A 25 10.81 -1.33 2.68
CA LYS A 25 12.03 -2.17 2.76
C LYS A 25 13.28 -1.49 2.22
N THR A 26 13.15 -0.49 1.36
CA THR A 26 14.26 0.08 0.58
C THR A 26 14.99 1.12 1.41
N ALA A 27 16.02 0.70 2.12
CA ALA A 27 16.92 1.58 2.88
C ALA A 27 18.12 2.04 2.04
N GLU A 28 18.61 1.16 1.16
CA GLU A 28 19.77 1.42 0.30
C GLU A 28 19.35 1.83 -1.12
N PRO A 29 20.14 2.70 -1.79
CA PRO A 29 19.90 3.03 -3.19
C PRO A 29 19.90 1.79 -4.08
N HIS A 30 18.97 1.73 -5.03
CA HIS A 30 18.86 0.63 -5.99
C HIS A 30 19.12 1.14 -7.41
N PRO A 31 19.97 0.45 -8.23
CA PRO A 31 20.39 0.97 -9.55
C PRO A 31 19.24 1.26 -10.52
N LYS A 32 18.12 0.54 -10.38
CA LYS A 32 16.95 0.65 -11.28
C LYS A 32 15.74 1.35 -10.67
N LEU A 33 15.80 1.71 -9.40
CA LEU A 33 14.64 2.28 -8.70
C LEU A 33 15.09 3.50 -7.88
N PRO A 34 14.57 4.70 -8.16
CA PRO A 34 14.99 5.91 -7.46
C PRO A 34 14.50 5.91 -6.00
N GLY A 35 15.29 6.53 -5.14
CA GLY A 35 14.93 6.86 -3.77
C GLY A 35 15.00 5.70 -2.78
N THR A 36 15.13 6.08 -1.53
CA THR A 36 15.09 5.23 -0.34
C THR A 36 13.97 5.69 0.59
N ILE A 37 13.77 5.01 1.71
CA ILE A 37 12.84 5.50 2.74
C ILE A 37 13.33 6.83 3.34
N TYR A 38 14.64 7.06 3.37
CA TYR A 38 15.23 8.29 3.93
C TYR A 38 15.05 9.47 2.99
N THR A 39 15.37 9.33 1.70
CA THR A 39 15.11 10.39 0.71
C THR A 39 13.61 10.73 0.60
N ALA A 40 12.75 9.73 0.76
CA ALA A 40 11.32 9.95 0.79
C ALA A 40 10.87 10.69 2.06
N ALA A 41 11.49 10.42 3.21
CA ALA A 41 11.25 11.18 4.44
C ALA A 41 11.64 12.64 4.28
N ASP A 42 12.82 12.92 3.72
CA ASP A 42 13.28 14.29 3.42
C ASP A 42 12.29 15.03 2.50
N GLU A 43 11.78 14.36 1.45
CA GLU A 43 10.78 14.94 0.55
C GLU A 43 9.44 15.23 1.24
N ILE A 44 9.02 14.37 2.17
CA ILE A 44 7.79 14.56 2.95
C ILE A 44 7.93 15.74 3.91
N GLU A 45 9.07 15.87 4.59
CA GLU A 45 9.36 16.96 5.50
C GLU A 45 9.47 18.31 4.78
N ALA A 46 10.00 18.31 3.55
CA ALA A 46 10.05 19.49 2.71
C ALA A 46 8.65 20.04 2.33
N GLU A 47 7.60 19.24 2.41
CA GLU A 47 6.21 19.68 2.21
C GLU A 47 5.57 20.27 3.50
N GLY A 48 6.26 20.20 4.65
CA GLY A 48 5.83 20.83 5.90
C GLY A 48 5.30 19.89 6.97
N GLY A 49 5.26 18.57 6.72
CA GLY A 49 4.92 17.56 7.73
C GLY A 49 6.15 17.04 8.48
N GLN A 50 5.94 16.01 9.30
CA GLN A 50 7.02 15.22 9.91
C GLN A 50 6.99 13.81 9.32
N ALA A 51 8.15 13.19 9.13
CA ALA A 51 8.26 11.83 8.64
C ALA A 51 9.06 10.94 9.61
N LEU A 52 8.57 9.72 9.84
CA LEU A 52 9.27 8.67 10.55
C LEU A 52 9.53 7.52 9.58
N PRO A 53 10.74 7.41 8.99
CA PRO A 53 11.10 6.27 8.14
C PRO A 53 11.37 5.03 8.99
N VAL A 54 10.67 3.92 8.71
CA VAL A 54 10.85 2.63 9.38
C VAL A 54 11.09 1.53 8.35
N ILE A 55 12.20 0.81 8.49
CA ILE A 55 12.49 -0.35 7.64
C ILE A 55 11.53 -1.48 8.03
N CYS A 56 10.60 -1.80 7.13
CA CYS A 56 9.56 -2.78 7.38
C CYS A 56 9.27 -3.62 6.13
N ASP A 57 9.34 -4.94 6.28
CA ASP A 57 8.74 -5.89 5.35
C ASP A 57 7.34 -6.24 5.88
N ILE A 58 6.29 -5.85 5.17
CA ILE A 58 4.90 -6.07 5.61
C ILE A 58 4.49 -7.55 5.64
N ARG A 59 5.34 -8.49 5.22
CA ARG A 59 5.15 -9.93 5.38
C ARG A 59 5.54 -10.42 6.78
N ASP A 60 6.35 -9.65 7.47
CA ASP A 60 6.88 -9.94 8.81
C ASP A 60 6.00 -9.27 9.87
N GLU A 61 5.35 -10.07 10.71
CA GLU A 61 4.41 -9.60 11.73
C GLU A 61 5.09 -8.75 12.79
N ASP A 62 6.28 -9.17 13.24
CA ASP A 62 7.04 -8.45 14.27
C ASP A 62 7.51 -7.08 13.75
N ARG A 63 7.97 -7.03 12.50
CA ARG A 63 8.38 -5.77 11.86
C ARG A 63 7.21 -4.80 11.64
N VAL A 64 6.03 -5.31 11.30
CA VAL A 64 4.83 -4.46 11.19
C VAL A 64 4.43 -3.93 12.55
N LYS A 65 4.43 -4.79 13.58
CA LYS A 65 4.15 -4.37 14.95
C LYS A 65 5.15 -3.30 15.42
N GLU A 66 6.43 -3.53 15.22
CA GLU A 66 7.50 -2.58 15.57
C GLU A 66 7.31 -1.22 14.88
N ALA A 67 6.96 -1.22 13.59
CA ALA A 67 6.72 0.02 12.84
C ALA A 67 5.50 0.80 13.38
N VAL A 68 4.44 0.10 13.76
CA VAL A 68 3.25 0.70 14.39
C VAL A 68 3.61 1.27 15.76
N ASP A 69 4.30 0.50 16.61
CA ASP A 69 4.70 0.91 17.95
C ASP A 69 5.58 2.17 17.93
N GLN A 70 6.61 2.20 17.05
CA GLN A 70 7.48 3.37 16.86
C GLN A 70 6.69 4.60 16.41
N GLY A 71 5.73 4.42 15.50
CA GLY A 71 4.87 5.51 15.03
C GLY A 71 3.98 6.07 16.14
N VAL A 72 3.38 5.19 16.93
CA VAL A 72 2.54 5.57 18.08
C VAL A 72 3.37 6.26 19.16
N GLU A 73 4.57 5.76 19.47
CA GLU A 73 5.50 6.41 20.42
C GLU A 73 5.88 7.81 19.94
N ARG A 74 6.17 7.96 18.65
CA ARG A 74 6.65 9.23 18.07
C ARG A 74 5.55 10.29 17.95
N PHE A 75 4.33 9.89 17.55
CA PHE A 75 3.25 10.80 17.14
C PHE A 75 1.99 10.72 18.03
N GLY A 76 1.96 9.80 19.00
CA GLY A 76 0.87 9.67 19.98
C GLY A 76 -0.30 8.80 19.53
N GLY A 77 -0.36 8.37 18.26
CA GLY A 77 -1.45 7.55 17.74
C GLY A 77 -1.39 7.33 16.23
N ILE A 78 -2.44 6.71 15.68
CA ILE A 78 -2.63 6.52 14.25
C ILE A 78 -4.08 6.88 13.90
N ASP A 79 -4.26 7.79 12.97
CA ASP A 79 -5.58 8.21 12.47
C ASP A 79 -5.90 7.57 11.13
N ILE A 80 -4.89 7.38 10.28
CA ILE A 80 -5.06 6.88 8.92
C ILE A 80 -4.04 5.77 8.63
N CYS A 81 -4.51 4.62 8.15
CA CYS A 81 -3.69 3.54 7.63
C CYS A 81 -3.82 3.47 6.11
N VAL A 82 -2.70 3.60 5.37
CA VAL A 82 -2.68 3.53 3.90
C VAL A 82 -1.96 2.26 3.44
N ASN A 83 -2.69 1.30 2.92
CA ASN A 83 -2.17 0.07 2.34
C ASN A 83 -1.86 0.27 0.85
N ASN A 84 -0.65 0.75 0.55
CA ASN A 84 -0.16 0.99 -0.80
C ASN A 84 0.82 -0.09 -1.28
N ALA A 85 1.48 -0.82 -0.40
CA ALA A 85 2.46 -1.83 -0.79
C ALA A 85 1.82 -2.90 -1.68
N SER A 86 2.49 -3.23 -2.78
CA SER A 86 1.99 -4.21 -3.75
C SER A 86 3.15 -4.93 -4.44
N ALA A 87 2.93 -6.20 -4.78
CA ALA A 87 3.73 -6.97 -5.72
C ALA A 87 2.89 -7.25 -6.97
N ILE A 88 3.52 -7.17 -8.13
CA ILE A 88 2.87 -7.34 -9.43
C ILE A 88 3.61 -8.38 -10.28
N GLN A 89 2.85 -9.28 -10.90
CA GLN A 89 3.29 -10.19 -11.96
C GLN A 89 2.11 -10.39 -12.92
N LEU A 90 2.22 -9.86 -14.13
CA LEU A 90 1.16 -9.91 -15.14
C LEU A 90 1.39 -11.07 -16.11
N THR A 91 1.23 -12.29 -15.59
CA THR A 91 1.38 -13.52 -16.37
C THR A 91 0.15 -14.40 -16.25
N GLY A 92 -0.11 -15.22 -17.27
CA GLY A 92 -1.15 -16.23 -17.24
C GLY A 92 -0.82 -17.37 -16.27
N THR A 93 -1.77 -18.27 -16.05
CA THR A 93 -1.68 -19.33 -15.04
C THR A 93 -0.48 -20.25 -15.25
N LEU A 94 -0.21 -20.67 -16.48
CA LEU A 94 0.89 -21.59 -16.80
C LEU A 94 2.28 -20.94 -16.65
N GLN A 95 2.38 -19.62 -16.79
CA GLN A 95 3.64 -18.85 -16.71
C GLN A 95 3.89 -18.25 -15.32
N THR A 96 2.92 -18.35 -14.42
CA THR A 96 3.07 -17.85 -13.06
C THR A 96 3.68 -18.91 -12.17
N ASP A 97 4.94 -18.71 -11.79
CA ASP A 97 5.60 -19.58 -10.85
C ASP A 97 5.05 -19.36 -9.41
N MET A 98 4.99 -20.45 -8.61
CA MET A 98 4.38 -20.42 -7.29
C MET A 98 5.09 -19.46 -6.32
N LYS A 99 6.39 -19.27 -6.45
CA LYS A 99 7.13 -18.27 -5.67
C LYS A 99 6.61 -16.84 -5.91
N ARG A 100 6.22 -16.53 -7.15
CA ARG A 100 5.60 -15.24 -7.48
C ARG A 100 4.16 -15.15 -7.04
N PHE A 101 3.40 -16.23 -7.17
CA PHE A 101 2.04 -16.33 -6.62
C PHE A 101 2.06 -16.04 -5.12
N ASP A 102 2.89 -16.77 -4.36
CA ASP A 102 3.03 -16.60 -2.90
C ASP A 102 3.45 -15.18 -2.53
N LEU A 103 4.42 -14.60 -3.24
CA LEU A 103 4.87 -13.23 -3.01
C LEU A 103 3.73 -12.22 -3.17
N MET A 104 2.93 -12.34 -4.25
CA MET A 104 1.80 -11.44 -4.50
C MET A 104 0.75 -11.56 -3.39
N HIS A 105 0.40 -12.77 -2.99
CA HIS A 105 -0.59 -12.99 -1.91
C HIS A 105 -0.08 -12.57 -0.55
N GLN A 106 1.18 -12.82 -0.23
CA GLN A 106 1.80 -12.39 1.03
C GLN A 106 1.86 -10.87 1.16
N ILE A 107 2.15 -10.14 0.08
CA ILE A 107 2.23 -8.67 0.11
C ILE A 107 0.85 -8.05 -0.03
N ASN A 108 0.10 -8.39 -1.09
CA ASN A 108 -1.14 -7.69 -1.40
C ASN A 108 -2.25 -8.04 -0.41
N THR A 109 -2.61 -9.32 -0.28
CA THR A 109 -3.72 -9.75 0.57
C THR A 109 -3.32 -9.78 2.05
N ARG A 110 -2.35 -10.66 2.38
CA ARG A 110 -1.95 -10.87 3.76
C ARG A 110 -1.34 -9.61 4.40
N GLY A 111 -0.48 -8.90 3.64
CA GLY A 111 0.15 -7.68 4.13
C GLY A 111 -0.87 -6.57 4.42
N THR A 112 -1.86 -6.38 3.54
CA THR A 112 -2.96 -5.44 3.78
C THR A 112 -3.75 -5.79 5.04
N TYR A 113 -4.11 -7.06 5.22
CA TYR A 113 -4.81 -7.52 6.42
C TYR A 113 -3.97 -7.30 7.67
N LEU A 114 -2.70 -7.69 7.65
CA LEU A 114 -1.78 -7.59 8.79
C LEU A 114 -1.56 -6.14 9.23
N VAL A 115 -1.23 -5.25 8.28
CA VAL A 115 -1.00 -3.83 8.61
C VAL A 115 -2.28 -3.19 9.16
N SER A 116 -3.42 -3.45 8.56
CA SER A 116 -4.72 -2.97 9.07
C SER A 116 -4.99 -3.49 10.47
N LYS A 117 -4.80 -4.79 10.72
CA LYS A 117 -4.97 -5.42 12.04
C LYS A 117 -4.10 -4.76 13.12
N MET A 118 -2.83 -4.46 12.79
CA MET A 118 -1.92 -3.83 13.76
C MET A 118 -2.24 -2.35 14.02
N CYS A 119 -2.77 -1.65 13.02
CA CYS A 119 -3.20 -0.25 13.18
C CYS A 119 -4.54 -0.11 13.91
N LEU A 120 -5.45 -1.07 13.78
CA LEU A 120 -6.82 -0.98 14.30
C LEU A 120 -6.93 -0.63 15.79
N PRO A 121 -6.15 -1.19 16.73
CA PRO A 121 -6.22 -0.81 18.14
C PRO A 121 -5.93 0.67 18.41
N HIS A 122 -5.20 1.33 17.53
CA HIS A 122 -4.87 2.74 17.59
C HIS A 122 -5.90 3.59 16.84
N LEU A 123 -6.34 3.13 15.67
CA LEU A 123 -7.41 3.77 14.89
C LEU A 123 -8.70 3.89 15.70
N LEU A 124 -9.06 2.88 16.49
CA LEU A 124 -10.24 2.90 17.37
C LEU A 124 -10.19 3.98 18.48
N LYS A 125 -9.04 4.61 18.68
CA LYS A 125 -8.85 5.73 19.62
C LYS A 125 -8.82 7.10 18.93
N SER A 126 -8.84 7.11 17.59
CA SER A 126 -8.81 8.32 16.78
C SER A 126 -10.21 8.92 16.65
N GLU A 127 -10.28 10.25 16.52
CA GLU A 127 -11.54 10.95 16.22
C GLU A 127 -12.00 10.79 14.76
N ASN A 128 -11.09 10.43 13.85
CA ASN A 128 -11.39 10.25 12.43
C ASN A 128 -10.62 9.05 11.86
N PRO A 129 -10.93 7.83 12.30
CA PRO A 129 -10.19 6.64 11.92
C PRO A 129 -10.47 6.22 10.47
N HIS A 130 -9.40 5.98 9.69
CA HIS A 130 -9.56 5.62 8.29
C HIS A 130 -8.54 4.57 7.84
N ILE A 131 -8.99 3.55 7.10
CA ILE A 131 -8.14 2.62 6.35
C ILE A 131 -8.37 2.84 4.86
N LEU A 132 -7.30 3.12 4.11
CA LEU A 132 -7.31 3.30 2.67
C LEU A 132 -6.47 2.22 1.99
N ASN A 133 -7.10 1.40 1.16
CA ASN A 133 -6.42 0.36 0.38
C ASN A 133 -6.31 0.77 -1.08
N LEU A 134 -5.11 0.68 -1.67
CA LEU A 134 -4.89 0.87 -3.11
C LEU A 134 -5.31 -0.41 -3.84
N SER A 135 -6.61 -0.59 -4.07
CA SER A 135 -7.19 -1.83 -4.57
C SER A 135 -8.35 -1.60 -5.54
N PRO A 136 -8.60 -2.55 -6.48
CA PRO A 136 -9.59 -2.39 -7.53
C PRO A 136 -11.04 -2.49 -7.01
N PRO A 137 -12.03 -1.97 -7.76
CA PRO A 137 -13.42 -2.31 -7.51
C PRO A 137 -13.66 -3.82 -7.66
N LEU A 138 -14.63 -4.35 -6.90
CA LEU A 138 -15.00 -5.78 -6.93
C LEU A 138 -15.93 -6.07 -8.13
N ASP A 139 -15.43 -5.87 -9.34
CA ASP A 139 -16.10 -6.30 -10.57
C ASP A 139 -15.72 -7.75 -10.88
N MET A 140 -16.66 -8.68 -10.69
CA MET A 140 -16.46 -10.13 -10.86
C MET A 140 -16.54 -10.59 -12.31
N HIS A 141 -16.56 -9.68 -13.28
CA HIS A 141 -16.60 -10.09 -14.70
C HIS A 141 -15.31 -10.84 -15.09
N PRO A 142 -15.39 -12.02 -15.73
CA PRO A 142 -14.22 -12.89 -16.04
C PRO A 142 -13.09 -12.21 -16.80
N LYS A 143 -13.38 -11.16 -17.59
CA LYS A 143 -12.38 -10.39 -18.33
C LYS A 143 -11.26 -9.81 -17.46
N TRP A 144 -11.56 -9.52 -16.19
CA TRP A 144 -10.59 -8.97 -15.23
C TRP A 144 -9.68 -10.02 -14.61
N PHE A 145 -10.11 -11.28 -14.64
CA PHE A 145 -9.35 -12.42 -14.09
C PHE A 145 -8.53 -13.14 -15.15
N GLY A 146 -9.10 -13.36 -16.34
CA GLY A 146 -8.52 -14.22 -17.37
C GLY A 146 -7.07 -13.88 -17.74
N PRO A 147 -6.68 -12.61 -17.94
CA PRO A 147 -5.31 -12.27 -18.30
C PRO A 147 -4.27 -12.53 -17.20
N HIS A 148 -4.65 -12.40 -15.92
CA HIS A 148 -3.70 -12.39 -14.78
C HIS A 148 -4.32 -12.94 -13.51
N VAL A 149 -4.76 -14.20 -13.52
CA VAL A 149 -5.52 -14.82 -12.42
C VAL A 149 -4.87 -14.59 -11.05
N ALA A 150 -3.59 -14.94 -10.93
CA ALA A 150 -2.86 -14.84 -9.65
C ALA A 150 -2.77 -13.39 -9.12
N TYR A 151 -2.48 -12.43 -9.99
CA TYR A 151 -2.39 -11.03 -9.61
C TYR A 151 -3.77 -10.46 -9.25
N THR A 152 -4.79 -10.75 -10.05
CA THR A 152 -6.16 -10.29 -9.79
C THR A 152 -6.68 -10.83 -8.47
N MET A 153 -6.51 -12.12 -8.18
CA MET A 153 -6.87 -12.72 -6.89
C MET A 153 -6.22 -11.97 -5.72
N ALA A 154 -4.91 -11.70 -5.81
CA ALA A 154 -4.19 -11.00 -4.75
C ALA A 154 -4.67 -9.56 -4.56
N LYS A 155 -4.96 -8.83 -5.64
CA LYS A 155 -5.51 -7.47 -5.57
C LYS A 155 -6.95 -7.43 -5.08
N PHE A 156 -7.78 -8.39 -5.49
CA PHE A 156 -9.14 -8.54 -4.97
C PHE A 156 -9.14 -8.90 -3.48
N GLY A 157 -8.13 -9.66 -3.01
CA GLY A 157 -7.96 -9.91 -1.58
C GLY A 157 -7.84 -8.61 -0.76
N MET A 158 -7.16 -7.58 -1.29
CA MET A 158 -7.13 -6.25 -0.65
C MET A 158 -8.53 -5.59 -0.63
N SER A 159 -9.31 -5.73 -1.71
CA SER A 159 -10.66 -5.18 -1.79
C SER A 159 -11.66 -5.93 -0.90
N LEU A 160 -11.45 -7.25 -0.72
CA LEU A 160 -12.24 -8.04 0.24
C LEU A 160 -11.96 -7.61 1.69
N CYS A 161 -10.71 -7.21 2.01
CA CYS A 161 -10.41 -6.57 3.30
C CYS A 161 -11.23 -5.27 3.48
N VAL A 162 -11.36 -4.45 2.43
CA VAL A 162 -12.21 -3.23 2.49
C VAL A 162 -13.66 -3.61 2.79
N LEU A 163 -14.22 -4.54 2.02
CA LEU A 163 -15.62 -4.96 2.18
C LEU A 163 -15.91 -5.50 3.58
N GLY A 164 -15.05 -6.41 4.07
CA GLY A 164 -15.23 -7.04 5.38
C GLY A 164 -15.01 -6.09 6.54
N MET A 165 -13.87 -5.38 6.55
CA MET A 165 -13.53 -4.48 7.66
C MET A 165 -14.44 -3.25 7.72
N ALA A 166 -14.95 -2.75 6.58
CA ALA A 166 -15.92 -1.66 6.58
C ALA A 166 -17.20 -2.02 7.34
N GLU A 167 -17.70 -3.25 7.18
CA GLU A 167 -18.88 -3.72 7.92
C GLU A 167 -18.56 -4.07 9.37
N GLU A 168 -17.41 -4.76 9.60
CA GLU A 168 -16.99 -5.19 10.94
C GLU A 168 -16.81 -4.02 11.91
N PHE A 169 -16.22 -2.91 11.45
CA PHE A 169 -15.90 -1.73 12.28
C PHE A 169 -16.82 -0.53 12.06
N LYS A 170 -17.97 -0.74 11.44
CA LYS A 170 -18.95 0.30 11.13
C LYS A 170 -19.47 1.03 12.37
N GLU A 171 -19.86 0.26 13.39
CA GLU A 171 -20.39 0.80 14.65
C GLU A 171 -19.33 1.56 15.47
N GLN A 172 -18.04 1.26 15.24
CA GLN A 172 -16.92 1.99 15.83
C GLN A 172 -16.50 3.22 14.99
N GLY A 173 -17.16 3.48 13.89
CA GLY A 173 -16.93 4.65 13.06
C GLY A 173 -15.65 4.61 12.22
N VAL A 174 -15.02 3.44 12.05
CA VAL A 174 -13.83 3.32 11.19
C VAL A 174 -14.23 3.30 9.72
N ALA A 175 -13.81 4.33 8.98
CA ALA A 175 -14.01 4.35 7.54
C ALA A 175 -12.97 3.44 6.85
N VAL A 176 -13.42 2.52 6.01
CA VAL A 176 -12.54 1.62 5.25
C VAL A 176 -12.89 1.72 3.77
N ASN A 177 -11.95 2.21 2.95
CA ASN A 177 -12.20 2.51 1.56
C ASN A 177 -11.10 1.98 0.63
N ALA A 178 -11.46 1.78 -0.64
CA ALA A 178 -10.55 1.48 -1.72
C ALA A 178 -10.31 2.71 -2.60
N LEU A 179 -9.07 2.90 -3.05
CA LEU A 179 -8.71 3.87 -4.08
C LEU A 179 -8.16 3.13 -5.28
N TRP A 180 -8.78 3.37 -6.44
CA TRP A 180 -8.35 2.84 -7.70
C TRP A 180 -8.19 3.94 -8.75
N PRO A 181 -7.01 4.11 -9.36
CA PRO A 181 -6.81 5.08 -10.44
C PRO A 181 -7.67 4.74 -11.67
N ARG A 182 -8.25 5.74 -12.31
CA ARG A 182 -9.00 5.55 -13.56
C ARG A 182 -8.10 5.26 -14.76
N THR A 183 -6.83 5.67 -14.69
CA THR A 183 -5.83 5.55 -15.76
C THR A 183 -4.60 4.84 -15.26
N ALA A 184 -3.77 4.34 -16.17
CA ALA A 184 -2.44 3.84 -15.82
C ALA A 184 -1.57 5.00 -15.31
N ILE A 185 -0.99 4.84 -14.11
CA ILE A 185 -0.08 5.84 -13.54
C ILE A 185 1.35 5.45 -13.88
N ALA A 186 2.10 6.38 -14.46
CA ALA A 186 3.49 6.23 -14.87
C ALA A 186 4.44 6.05 -13.68
N THR A 187 4.32 4.97 -12.95
CA THR A 187 5.23 4.60 -11.86
C THR A 187 6.35 3.69 -12.37
N ALA A 188 7.47 3.64 -11.64
CA ALA A 188 8.54 2.68 -11.93
C ALA A 188 8.04 1.21 -11.95
N ALA A 189 7.04 0.88 -11.14
CA ALA A 189 6.42 -0.45 -11.12
C ALA A 189 5.72 -0.76 -12.45
N ILE A 190 4.95 0.18 -13.00
CA ILE A 190 4.26 0.01 -14.29
C ILE A 190 5.27 -0.01 -15.45
N LYS A 191 6.24 0.90 -15.47
CA LYS A 191 7.31 0.89 -16.48
C LYS A 191 8.06 -0.44 -16.53
N ASN A 192 8.38 -1.02 -15.38
CA ASN A 192 9.08 -2.30 -15.29
C ASN A 192 8.18 -3.52 -15.58
N ALA A 193 6.87 -3.45 -15.29
CA ALA A 193 5.95 -4.57 -15.49
C ALA A 193 5.44 -4.69 -16.93
N LEU A 194 5.32 -3.57 -17.64
CA LEU A 194 4.74 -3.52 -18.99
C LEU A 194 5.78 -3.30 -20.10
N GLY A 195 7.07 -3.31 -19.77
CA GLY A 195 8.12 -3.34 -20.79
C GLY A 195 8.49 -2.00 -21.42
N GLY A 196 8.13 -0.85 -20.82
CA GLY A 196 8.61 0.45 -21.28
C GLY A 196 7.54 1.54 -21.50
N GLU A 197 7.94 2.62 -22.14
CA GLU A 197 7.12 3.85 -22.33
C GLU A 197 5.96 3.66 -23.33
N GLU A 198 5.98 2.65 -24.18
CA GLU A 198 4.99 2.45 -25.25
C GLU A 198 3.55 2.19 -24.75
N VAL A 199 3.39 1.74 -23.51
CA VAL A 199 2.04 1.43 -22.96
C VAL A 199 1.35 2.66 -22.38
N MET A 200 2.05 3.78 -22.23
CA MET A 200 1.50 5.00 -21.64
C MET A 200 0.62 5.84 -22.57
N HIS A 201 0.56 5.49 -23.83
CA HIS A 201 -0.26 6.18 -24.84
C HIS A 201 -1.61 5.51 -25.12
N LEU A 202 -1.99 4.49 -24.32
CA LEU A 202 -3.25 3.74 -24.47
C LEU A 202 -4.33 4.14 -23.45
N SER A 203 -4.26 5.36 -22.94
CA SER A 203 -5.32 5.93 -22.07
C SER A 203 -6.05 7.08 -22.74
#